data_9f38a115f10b27596040ac3160093604
#
_entry.id   9f38a115f10b27596040ac3160093604
#
_cell.length_a   1.000
_cell.length_b   1.000
_cell.length_c   1.000
_cell.angle_alpha   90.00
_cell.angle_beta   90.00
_cell.angle_gamma   90.00
#
_symmetry.space_group_name_H-M   'P 1'
#
loop_
_entity.id
_entity.type
_entity.pdbx_description
1 polymer ?
#
loop_
_entity_poly.entity_id
_entity_poly.type
_entity_poly.pdbx_seq_one_letter_code
_entity_poly.pdbx_strand_id
1 'polypeptide(L)'
;MEDKKKHIPQDEKVLQDPENIIKNSEADTEDIVDFMHEEIKKRPMNRRKFLRMARETLAVAVLFGVVSCLVFAILLPIVNNALNPGGNTMQTVTLPEEKPSEELTPEDMVENERKKEASEERQKISEELDSLLDEKIIGIEQYRRITASLQKLAEDNAGMIAAVSGITSDTDWFNDAYENRDTAAGLVTKKTDKDIFILVQSRRIEDAHRILVTFQDGTEAEAHVVGSDSITGLSVLSVPTASVPVGNRTLIKEAVLGSSVKTIVTGAPVIAIGSPTGVLGSVIYGNVTSADESLELPDNDLCRLSTDIYGSNDATGFLINLDGAVIGMIDMSYRDSSIPNMLCAVGISELRPIIHRMESGKTKAFLGVSGIDVTSEISETNSIPIGVWVTHVEEDSPAMAAGIQKGDVITGFDKNDILHMAGLIVKLEETEPGQNVNLRIMRRNGGSFEEIKVNVTTQ
;
A
#
# COMPACT_ATOMS: atom_id res chain seq x y z
N MET A 1 22.38 -79.93 -1.05
CA MET A 1 21.05 -79.95 -0.39
C MET A 1 20.47 -78.62 -0.77
N GLU A 2 19.88 -78.69 -1.70
CA GLU A 2 18.55 -78.79 -2.31
C GLU A 2 17.96 -77.42 -2.69
N ASP A 3 17.97 -77.31 -3.97
CA ASP A 3 17.19 -76.44 -4.86
C ASP A 3 15.71 -76.29 -4.45
N LYS A 4 15.17 -75.12 -4.63
CA LYS A 4 13.83 -74.96 -5.15
C LYS A 4 13.71 -73.70 -6.03
N LYS A 5 13.85 -73.96 -7.32
CA LYS A 5 13.31 -73.09 -8.39
C LYS A 5 11.81 -72.93 -8.22
N LYS A 6 11.28 -71.71 -8.34
CA LYS A 6 9.86 -71.46 -8.64
C LYS A 6 9.74 -70.69 -9.93
N HIS A 7 9.10 -71.34 -10.82
CA HIS A 7 8.54 -71.09 -12.13
C HIS A 7 7.90 -69.71 -12.29
N ILE A 8 8.20 -69.05 -13.38
CA ILE A 8 7.50 -67.84 -13.90
C ILE A 8 6.62 -68.35 -15.03
N PRO A 9 5.31 -68.12 -15.04
CA PRO A 9 4.51 -68.24 -16.26
C PRO A 9 4.60 -66.95 -17.08
N GLN A 10 4.90 -67.09 -18.36
CA GLN A 10 4.65 -66.11 -19.40
C GLN A 10 3.16 -66.08 -19.66
N ASP A 11 2.53 -64.90 -19.49
CA ASP A 11 1.20 -64.66 -20.00
C ASP A 11 1.19 -63.52 -20.99
N GLU A 12 0.42 -63.76 -22.03
CA GLU A 12 0.21 -63.01 -23.26
C GLU A 12 -0.13 -61.54 -23.09
N LYS A 13 0.44 -60.72 -23.94
CA LYS A 13 0.00 -59.37 -24.25
C LYS A 13 -1.36 -59.39 -24.93
N VAL A 14 -2.42 -59.08 -24.22
CA VAL A 14 -3.68 -58.64 -24.80
C VAL A 14 -3.63 -57.13 -24.91
N LEU A 15 -3.62 -56.62 -26.13
CA LEU A 15 -3.80 -55.20 -26.46
C LEU A 15 -5.21 -54.81 -26.02
N GLN A 16 -5.31 -54.04 -24.92
CA GLN A 16 -6.57 -53.41 -24.50
C GLN A 16 -6.74 -52.07 -25.21
N ASP A 17 -7.93 -51.89 -25.75
CA ASP A 17 -8.44 -50.75 -26.48
C ASP A 17 -8.33 -49.45 -25.66
N PRO A 18 -7.90 -48.32 -26.20
CA PRO A 18 -7.73 -47.03 -25.46
C PRO A 18 -8.99 -46.52 -24.80
N GLU A 19 -10.18 -46.83 -25.30
CA GLU A 19 -11.44 -46.42 -24.74
C GLU A 19 -11.77 -47.05 -23.36
N ASN A 20 -11.19 -48.21 -23.06
CA ASN A 20 -11.39 -48.86 -21.77
C ASN A 20 -10.51 -48.37 -20.64
N ILE A 21 -9.42 -47.64 -20.96
CA ILE A 21 -8.53 -47.01 -19.97
C ILE A 21 -9.15 -45.73 -19.43
N ILE A 22 -9.84 -44.99 -20.31
CA ILE A 22 -10.49 -43.71 -19.90
C ILE A 22 -11.70 -43.98 -18.98
N LYS A 23 -12.47 -45.03 -19.23
CA LYS A 23 -13.62 -45.40 -18.34
C LYS A 23 -13.21 -45.87 -16.96
N ASN A 24 -12.07 -46.54 -16.82
CA ASN A 24 -11.57 -47.00 -15.53
C ASN A 24 -10.88 -45.86 -14.73
N SER A 25 -10.36 -44.80 -15.39
CA SER A 25 -9.78 -43.66 -14.71
C SER A 25 -10.87 -42.68 -14.17
N GLU A 26 -12.04 -42.62 -14.83
CA GLU A 26 -13.16 -41.82 -14.36
C GLU A 26 -13.88 -42.49 -13.15
N ALA A 27 -13.95 -43.81 -13.10
CA ALA A 27 -14.53 -44.52 -11.97
C ALA A 27 -13.68 -44.40 -10.69
N ASP A 28 -12.35 -44.44 -10.81
CA ASP A 28 -11.46 -44.29 -9.67
C ASP A 28 -11.38 -42.84 -9.13
N THR A 29 -11.70 -41.86 -9.95
CA THR A 29 -11.72 -40.44 -9.51
C THR A 29 -13.03 -40.04 -8.83
N GLU A 30 -14.17 -40.65 -9.19
CA GLU A 30 -15.45 -40.39 -8.50
C GLU A 30 -15.46 -40.95 -7.08
N ASP A 31 -14.86 -42.11 -6.84
CA ASP A 31 -14.78 -42.72 -5.49
C ASP A 31 -13.82 -41.96 -4.54
N ILE A 32 -12.79 -41.26 -5.06
CA ILE A 32 -11.86 -40.45 -4.23
C ILE A 32 -12.48 -39.09 -3.86
N VAL A 33 -13.36 -38.54 -4.69
CA VAL A 33 -14.03 -37.27 -4.42
C VAL A 33 -15.17 -37.43 -3.40
N ASP A 34 -15.85 -38.59 -3.37
CA ASP A 34 -16.97 -38.83 -2.44
C ASP A 34 -16.50 -39.02 -0.98
N PHE A 35 -15.24 -39.40 -0.75
CA PHE A 35 -14.68 -39.59 0.60
C PHE A 35 -14.30 -38.26 1.32
N MET A 36 -14.33 -37.11 0.64
CA MET A 36 -13.95 -35.79 1.20
C MET A 36 -15.12 -34.80 1.35
N HIS A 37 -16.36 -35.21 1.08
CA HIS A 37 -17.53 -34.39 1.37
C HIS A 37 -18.11 -34.71 2.73
N GLU A 38 -17.62 -34.05 3.79
CA GLU A 38 -18.36 -33.89 5.03
C GLU A 38 -19.57 -33.00 4.77
N GLU A 39 -20.73 -33.59 4.42
CA GLU A 39 -22.00 -32.88 4.45
C GLU A 39 -22.33 -32.51 5.90
N ILE A 40 -22.08 -31.25 6.27
CA ILE A 40 -22.62 -30.69 7.51
C ILE A 40 -24.14 -30.74 7.40
N LYS A 41 -24.76 -31.78 7.97
CA LYS A 41 -26.21 -31.86 8.09
C LYS A 41 -26.74 -30.65 8.85
N LYS A 42 -27.23 -29.65 8.10
CA LYS A 42 -27.93 -28.50 8.68
C LYS A 42 -29.09 -29.03 9.53
N ARG A 43 -29.08 -28.75 10.83
CA ARG A 43 -30.16 -29.15 11.74
C ARG A 43 -31.49 -28.63 11.17
N PRO A 44 -32.54 -29.46 11.09
CA PRO A 44 -33.83 -29.04 10.58
C PRO A 44 -34.35 -27.90 11.45
N MET A 45 -34.57 -26.75 10.85
CA MET A 45 -35.05 -25.56 11.53
C MET A 45 -36.51 -25.75 11.90
N ASN A 46 -36.80 -25.72 13.19
CA ASN A 46 -38.14 -25.92 13.70
C ASN A 46 -39.04 -24.73 13.32
N ARG A 47 -39.84 -24.89 12.26
CA ARG A 47 -40.69 -23.83 11.67
C ARG A 47 -41.57 -23.11 12.69
N ARG A 48 -42.01 -23.81 13.76
CA ARG A 48 -42.81 -23.19 14.83
C ARG A 48 -41.98 -22.25 15.72
N LYS A 49 -40.71 -22.58 15.99
CA LYS A 49 -39.80 -21.68 16.74
C LYS A 49 -39.43 -20.46 15.90
N PHE A 50 -39.16 -20.66 14.62
CA PHE A 50 -38.86 -19.57 13.69
C PHE A 50 -40.02 -18.58 13.54
N LEU A 51 -41.24 -19.08 13.34
CA LEU A 51 -42.46 -18.23 13.25
C LEU A 51 -42.75 -17.48 14.56
N ARG A 52 -42.45 -18.07 15.73
CA ARG A 52 -42.61 -17.37 17.00
C ARG A 52 -41.59 -16.25 17.15
N MET A 53 -40.31 -16.51 16.84
CA MET A 53 -39.25 -15.51 16.87
C MET A 53 -39.46 -14.38 15.84
N ALA A 54 -39.89 -14.73 14.62
CA ALA A 54 -40.22 -13.73 13.59
C ALA A 54 -41.40 -12.84 14.00
N ARG A 55 -42.42 -13.40 14.68
CA ARG A 55 -43.55 -12.60 15.21
C ARG A 55 -43.14 -11.68 16.35
N GLU A 56 -42.27 -12.14 17.23
CA GLU A 56 -41.75 -11.33 18.36
C GLU A 56 -40.85 -10.19 17.84
N THR A 57 -39.95 -10.46 16.86
CA THR A 57 -39.11 -9.41 16.24
C THR A 57 -39.94 -8.42 15.44
N LEU A 58 -41.01 -8.85 14.76
CA LEU A 58 -41.91 -7.96 14.03
C LEU A 58 -42.68 -7.07 15.01
N ALA A 59 -43.15 -7.60 16.14
CA ALA A 59 -43.86 -6.82 17.17
C ALA A 59 -42.94 -5.76 17.78
N VAL A 60 -41.66 -6.09 18.07
CA VAL A 60 -40.69 -5.14 18.59
C VAL A 60 -40.34 -4.06 17.53
N ALA A 61 -40.21 -4.44 16.27
CA ALA A 61 -39.96 -3.47 15.18
C ALA A 61 -41.11 -2.48 14.99
N VAL A 62 -42.36 -2.95 15.07
CA VAL A 62 -43.54 -2.08 15.01
C VAL A 62 -43.61 -1.13 16.21
N LEU A 63 -43.34 -1.68 17.41
CA LEU A 63 -43.30 -0.86 18.62
C LEU A 63 -42.22 0.25 18.52
N PHE A 64 -41.03 -0.13 18.07
CA PHE A 64 -39.93 0.82 17.85
C PHE A 64 -40.28 1.88 16.81
N GLY A 65 -40.95 1.49 15.70
CA GLY A 65 -41.42 2.42 14.67
C GLY A 65 -42.44 3.43 15.21
N VAL A 66 -43.39 2.99 16.03
CA VAL A 66 -44.40 3.86 16.65
C VAL A 66 -43.75 4.82 17.65
N VAL A 67 -42.82 4.32 18.51
CA VAL A 67 -42.10 5.17 19.48
C VAL A 67 -41.23 6.19 18.73
N SER A 68 -40.53 5.78 17.69
CA SER A 68 -39.71 6.67 16.88
C SER A 68 -40.56 7.77 16.22
N CYS A 69 -41.71 7.44 15.65
CA CYS A 69 -42.65 8.41 15.08
C CYS A 69 -43.18 9.41 16.14
N LEU A 70 -43.50 8.93 17.35
CA LEU A 70 -43.94 9.82 18.44
C LEU A 70 -42.83 10.76 18.93
N VAL A 71 -41.59 10.24 19.04
CA VAL A 71 -40.43 11.04 19.38
C VAL A 71 -40.15 12.12 18.34
N PHE A 72 -40.20 11.75 17.05
CA PHE A 72 -40.06 12.72 15.95
C PHE A 72 -41.19 13.75 15.92
N ALA A 73 -42.45 13.35 16.15
CA ALA A 73 -43.59 14.26 16.20
C ALA A 73 -43.51 15.28 17.33
N ILE A 74 -42.87 14.92 18.47
CA ILE A 74 -42.70 15.83 19.62
C ILE A 74 -41.41 16.66 19.45
N LEU A 75 -40.31 16.08 18.94
CA LEU A 75 -39.03 16.78 18.83
C LEU A 75 -38.99 17.77 17.65
N LEU A 76 -39.61 17.42 16.50
CA LEU A 76 -39.61 18.28 15.31
C LEU A 76 -40.13 19.71 15.58
N PRO A 77 -41.27 19.92 16.25
CA PRO A 77 -41.72 21.28 16.54
C PRO A 77 -40.83 21.99 17.57
N ILE A 78 -40.19 21.28 18.49
CA ILE A 78 -39.28 21.86 19.49
C ILE A 78 -37.96 22.29 18.81
N VAL A 79 -37.41 21.47 17.96
CA VAL A 79 -36.17 21.76 17.20
C VAL A 79 -36.42 22.89 16.21
N ASN A 80 -37.55 22.87 15.49
CA ASN A 80 -37.93 23.92 14.54
C ASN A 80 -38.14 25.27 15.25
N ASN A 81 -38.69 25.24 16.45
CA ASN A 81 -38.89 26.46 17.26
C ASN A 81 -37.57 26.98 17.90
N ALA A 82 -36.60 26.06 18.15
CA ALA A 82 -35.30 26.41 18.70
C ALA A 82 -34.30 26.91 17.63
N LEU A 83 -34.41 26.39 16.39
CA LEU A 83 -33.55 26.77 15.26
C LEU A 83 -34.07 27.96 14.45
N ASN A 84 -35.38 28.29 14.54
CA ASN A 84 -36.00 29.44 13.87
C ASN A 84 -36.83 30.25 14.88
N PRO A 85 -36.22 31.17 15.64
CA PRO A 85 -36.96 32.04 16.55
C PRO A 85 -37.79 33.14 15.84
N GLY A 86 -37.87 33.14 14.52
CA GLY A 86 -38.71 34.04 13.72
C GLY A 86 -39.76 33.24 12.95
N GLY A 87 -40.93 33.06 13.54
CA GLY A 87 -41.98 32.25 13.00
C GLY A 87 -42.44 32.64 11.58
N ASN A 88 -42.33 31.70 10.65
CA ASN A 88 -43.17 31.72 9.45
C ASN A 88 -44.49 31.01 9.79
N THR A 89 -45.49 31.80 10.13
CA THR A 89 -46.87 31.38 10.13
C THR A 89 -47.21 30.96 8.70
N MET A 90 -47.63 29.71 8.52
CA MET A 90 -48.31 29.28 7.29
C MET A 90 -49.41 30.27 6.98
N GLN A 91 -49.25 31.00 5.90
CA GLN A 91 -50.36 31.81 5.34
C GLN A 91 -51.38 30.84 4.78
N THR A 92 -52.49 30.70 5.49
CA THR A 92 -53.72 30.16 4.93
C THR A 92 -54.13 31.08 3.76
N VAL A 93 -54.23 30.54 2.57
CA VAL A 93 -54.76 31.26 1.42
C VAL A 93 -56.22 31.46 1.66
N THR A 94 -56.60 32.67 2.17
CA THR A 94 -57.97 33.19 2.13
C THR A 94 -58.16 33.84 0.79
N LEU A 95 -59.22 33.41 0.06
CA LEU A 95 -59.69 34.05 -1.15
C LEU A 95 -59.91 35.54 -0.90
N PRO A 96 -59.58 36.43 -1.86
CA PRO A 96 -59.74 37.86 -1.67
C PRO A 96 -61.21 38.23 -1.59
N GLU A 97 -61.66 38.77 -0.50
CA GLU A 97 -62.86 39.60 -0.46
C GLU A 97 -62.52 40.93 -1.13
N GLU A 98 -63.33 41.24 -2.15
CA GLU A 98 -63.28 42.57 -2.81
C GLU A 98 -63.54 43.66 -1.80
N LYS A 99 -62.49 44.42 -1.45
CA LYS A 99 -62.62 45.71 -0.76
C LYS A 99 -62.67 46.82 -1.79
N PRO A 100 -63.48 47.88 -1.54
CA PRO A 100 -63.57 49.00 -2.43
C PRO A 100 -62.25 49.70 -2.65
N SER A 101 -62.03 50.18 -3.89
CA SER A 101 -60.82 50.91 -4.33
C SER A 101 -60.59 52.15 -3.44
N GLU A 102 -59.61 52.06 -2.53
CA GLU A 102 -58.97 53.24 -1.98
C GLU A 102 -57.97 53.78 -3.00
N GLU A 103 -58.13 55.08 -3.33
CA GLU A 103 -57.18 55.81 -4.15
C GLU A 103 -55.82 55.82 -3.46
N LEU A 104 -54.82 55.13 -4.04
CA LEU A 104 -53.45 55.10 -3.58
C LEU A 104 -52.88 56.51 -3.60
N THR A 105 -52.40 56.98 -2.46
CA THR A 105 -51.66 58.22 -2.37
C THR A 105 -50.31 58.13 -3.10
N PRO A 106 -49.74 59.22 -3.60
CA PRO A 106 -48.42 59.20 -4.25
C PRO A 106 -47.31 58.59 -3.40
N GLU A 107 -47.41 58.59 -2.07
CA GLU A 107 -46.49 58.01 -1.10
C GLU A 107 -46.59 56.45 -1.11
N ASP A 108 -47.81 55.90 -1.24
CA ASP A 108 -48.04 54.44 -1.31
C ASP A 108 -47.55 53.85 -2.63
N MET A 109 -47.56 54.62 -3.72
CA MET A 109 -47.01 54.21 -4.99
C MET A 109 -45.46 54.09 -4.94
N VAL A 110 -44.79 55.04 -4.29
CA VAL A 110 -43.33 55.04 -4.15
C VAL A 110 -42.87 53.90 -3.19
N GLU A 111 -43.67 53.62 -2.17
CA GLU A 111 -43.36 52.52 -1.25
C GLU A 111 -43.59 51.15 -1.92
N ASN A 112 -44.58 50.99 -2.72
CA ASN A 112 -44.84 49.77 -3.51
C ASN A 112 -43.77 49.53 -4.59
N GLU A 113 -43.32 50.60 -5.29
CA GLU A 113 -42.19 50.49 -6.24
C GLU A 113 -40.90 50.07 -5.53
N ARG A 114 -40.55 50.69 -4.40
CA ARG A 114 -39.38 50.28 -3.60
C ARG A 114 -39.46 48.83 -3.09
N LYS A 115 -40.65 48.35 -2.66
CA LYS A 115 -40.88 46.96 -2.26
C LYS A 115 -40.73 46.02 -3.45
N LYS A 116 -41.15 46.44 -4.60
CA LYS A 116 -41.03 45.65 -5.84
C LYS A 116 -39.56 45.57 -6.32
N GLU A 117 -38.85 46.70 -6.36
CA GLU A 117 -37.42 46.74 -6.66
C GLU A 117 -36.61 45.90 -5.67
N ALA A 118 -36.88 46.00 -4.35
CA ALA A 118 -36.19 45.18 -3.35
C ALA A 118 -36.52 43.68 -3.46
N SER A 119 -37.73 43.33 -3.94
CA SER A 119 -38.09 41.92 -4.20
C SER A 119 -37.39 41.37 -5.46
N GLU A 120 -37.27 42.16 -6.51
CA GLU A 120 -36.58 41.80 -7.74
C GLU A 120 -35.06 41.69 -7.51
N GLU A 121 -34.48 42.56 -6.69
CA GLU A 121 -33.06 42.49 -6.32
C GLU A 121 -32.76 41.25 -5.46
N ARG A 122 -33.66 40.93 -4.50
CA ARG A 122 -33.55 39.70 -3.70
C ARG A 122 -33.70 38.44 -4.55
N GLN A 123 -34.57 38.46 -5.54
CA GLN A 123 -34.76 37.33 -6.44
C GLN A 123 -33.51 37.11 -7.32
N LYS A 124 -32.93 38.20 -7.87
CA LYS A 124 -31.66 38.15 -8.61
C LYS A 124 -30.53 37.61 -7.77
N ILE A 125 -30.37 38.09 -6.51
CA ILE A 125 -29.35 37.62 -5.58
C ILE A 125 -29.56 36.12 -5.24
N SER A 126 -30.83 35.68 -5.11
CA SER A 126 -31.15 34.27 -4.87
C SER A 126 -30.81 33.40 -6.09
N GLU A 127 -31.16 33.83 -7.29
CA GLU A 127 -30.83 33.12 -8.53
C GLU A 127 -29.31 33.06 -8.77
N GLU A 128 -28.59 34.14 -8.46
CA GLU A 128 -27.14 34.18 -8.56
C GLU A 128 -26.48 33.29 -7.47
N LEU A 129 -27.05 33.26 -6.24
CA LEU A 129 -26.61 32.38 -5.17
C LEU A 129 -26.89 30.91 -5.49
N ASP A 130 -28.05 30.59 -6.05
CA ASP A 130 -28.42 29.24 -6.47
C ASP A 130 -27.51 28.76 -7.63
N SER A 131 -27.18 29.63 -8.58
CA SER A 131 -26.23 29.33 -9.64
C SER A 131 -24.80 29.07 -9.11
N LEU A 132 -24.36 29.83 -8.08
CA LEU A 132 -23.09 29.65 -7.41
C LEU A 132 -23.08 28.38 -6.51
N LEU A 133 -24.23 28.00 -5.96
CA LEU A 133 -24.39 26.78 -5.19
C LEU A 133 -24.42 25.54 -6.10
N ASP A 134 -25.08 25.62 -7.25
CA ASP A 134 -25.07 24.55 -8.26
C ASP A 134 -23.67 24.34 -8.85
N GLU A 135 -22.87 25.39 -8.99
CA GLU A 135 -21.47 25.28 -9.41
C GLU A 135 -20.59 24.63 -8.33
N LYS A 136 -20.98 24.69 -7.04
CA LYS A 136 -20.27 24.03 -5.92
C LYS A 136 -20.72 22.60 -5.63
N ILE A 137 -21.81 22.13 -6.18
CA ILE A 137 -22.23 20.73 -6.08
C ILE A 137 -21.29 19.92 -6.98
N ILE A 138 -20.53 18.97 -6.39
CA ILE A 138 -19.70 18.05 -7.16
C ILE A 138 -20.59 17.19 -8.05
N GLY A 139 -20.84 17.66 -9.25
CA GLY A 139 -21.57 16.95 -10.29
C GLY A 139 -20.65 15.99 -11.06
N ILE A 140 -21.23 15.29 -12.01
CA ILE A 140 -20.51 14.31 -12.84
C ILE A 140 -19.38 14.95 -13.67
N GLU A 141 -19.54 16.23 -14.02
CA GLU A 141 -18.54 16.98 -14.79
C GLU A 141 -17.28 17.31 -13.95
N GLN A 142 -17.45 17.71 -12.71
CA GLN A 142 -16.35 17.92 -11.77
C GLN A 142 -15.62 16.62 -11.47
N TYR A 143 -16.36 15.52 -11.31
CA TYR A 143 -15.77 14.18 -11.15
C TYR A 143 -14.94 13.80 -12.38
N ARG A 144 -15.43 14.03 -13.60
CA ARG A 144 -14.68 13.80 -14.84
C ARG A 144 -13.39 14.63 -14.90
N ARG A 145 -13.46 15.90 -14.50
CA ARG A 145 -12.26 16.77 -14.45
C ARG A 145 -11.22 16.28 -13.46
N ILE A 146 -11.66 15.85 -12.27
CA ILE A 146 -10.76 15.27 -11.26
C ILE A 146 -10.09 14.02 -11.82
N THR A 147 -10.87 13.09 -12.36
CA THR A 147 -10.36 11.82 -12.93
C THR A 147 -9.39 12.08 -14.09
N ALA A 148 -9.72 13.02 -15.00
CA ALA A 148 -8.84 13.40 -16.09
C ALA A 148 -7.52 14.03 -15.60
N SER A 149 -7.57 14.81 -14.51
CA SER A 149 -6.35 15.39 -13.90
C SER A 149 -5.47 14.31 -13.28
N LEU A 150 -6.06 13.32 -12.59
CA LEU A 150 -5.32 12.19 -12.04
C LEU A 150 -4.70 11.31 -13.15
N GLN A 151 -5.46 11.05 -14.22
CA GLN A 151 -4.95 10.32 -15.37
C GLN A 151 -3.77 11.06 -16.01
N LYS A 152 -3.91 12.36 -16.25
CA LYS A 152 -2.83 13.18 -16.79
C LYS A 152 -1.59 13.16 -15.90
N LEU A 153 -1.77 13.24 -14.57
CA LEU A 153 -0.65 13.16 -13.64
C LEU A 153 0.09 11.82 -13.74
N ALA A 154 -0.63 10.70 -13.87
CA ALA A 154 -0.03 9.39 -14.09
C ALA A 154 0.72 9.32 -15.44
N GLU A 155 0.13 9.82 -16.53
CA GLU A 155 0.75 9.90 -17.85
C GLU A 155 2.02 10.77 -17.85
N ASP A 156 1.96 11.95 -17.21
CA ASP A 156 3.09 12.86 -17.09
C ASP A 156 4.27 12.24 -16.33
N ASN A 157 4.01 11.29 -15.43
CA ASN A 157 5.02 10.58 -14.65
C ASN A 157 5.38 9.19 -15.19
N ALA A 158 4.70 8.69 -16.23
CA ALA A 158 4.96 7.36 -16.80
C ALA A 158 6.41 7.21 -17.31
N GLY A 159 7.04 8.31 -17.74
CA GLY A 159 8.43 8.30 -18.21
C GLY A 159 9.48 7.95 -17.14
N MET A 160 9.12 7.96 -15.85
CA MET A 160 10.04 7.52 -14.78
C MET A 160 9.94 6.02 -14.51
N ILE A 161 8.99 5.32 -15.12
CA ILE A 161 8.80 3.87 -15.00
C ILE A 161 9.37 3.17 -16.22
N ALA A 162 10.16 2.13 -15.99
CA ALA A 162 10.65 1.22 -17.02
C ALA A 162 10.24 -0.21 -16.68
N ALA A 163 10.01 -1.03 -17.71
CA ALA A 163 9.84 -2.47 -17.51
C ALA A 163 11.22 -3.11 -17.40
N VAL A 164 11.48 -3.79 -16.31
CA VAL A 164 12.74 -4.56 -16.10
C VAL A 164 12.42 -6.03 -16.24
N SER A 165 13.06 -6.69 -17.19
CA SER A 165 12.87 -8.11 -17.47
C SER A 165 14.16 -8.89 -17.17
N GLY A 166 14.09 -9.78 -16.18
CA GLY A 166 15.12 -10.81 -15.96
C GLY A 166 14.90 -11.96 -16.93
N ILE A 167 15.91 -12.29 -17.74
CA ILE A 167 15.86 -13.37 -18.73
C ILE A 167 16.66 -14.54 -18.20
N THR A 168 15.97 -15.68 -18.02
CA THR A 168 16.56 -16.98 -17.72
C THR A 168 16.43 -17.88 -18.92
N SER A 169 17.48 -18.63 -19.23
CA SER A 169 17.44 -19.67 -20.28
C SER A 169 17.22 -21.01 -19.61
N ASP A 170 16.20 -21.71 -20.02
CA ASP A 170 15.89 -23.04 -19.52
C ASP A 170 15.72 -24.02 -20.74
N THR A 171 15.70 -25.30 -20.46
CA THR A 171 15.43 -26.33 -21.47
C THR A 171 14.12 -27.04 -21.11
N ASP A 172 13.26 -27.21 -22.12
CA ASP A 172 12.03 -27.93 -21.92
C ASP A 172 12.27 -29.46 -21.82
N TRP A 173 11.20 -30.23 -21.62
CA TRP A 173 11.24 -31.69 -21.55
C TRP A 173 11.83 -32.35 -22.83
N PHE A 174 11.78 -31.65 -23.96
CA PHE A 174 12.34 -32.12 -25.27
C PHE A 174 13.78 -31.65 -25.48
N ASN A 175 14.37 -30.98 -24.46
CA ASN A 175 15.72 -30.40 -24.53
C ASN A 175 15.82 -29.21 -25.53
N ASP A 176 14.68 -28.57 -25.81
CA ASP A 176 14.62 -27.32 -26.56
C ASP A 176 14.84 -26.13 -25.62
N ALA A 177 15.75 -25.24 -25.97
CA ALA A 177 16.03 -24.04 -25.16
C ALA A 177 14.89 -23.02 -25.31
N TYR A 178 14.34 -22.54 -24.18
CA TYR A 178 13.39 -21.44 -24.15
C TYR A 178 13.83 -20.35 -23.17
N GLU A 179 13.44 -19.11 -23.49
CA GLU A 179 13.67 -17.98 -22.59
C GLU A 179 12.42 -17.73 -21.75
N ASN A 180 12.60 -17.69 -20.43
CA ASN A 180 11.59 -17.22 -19.53
C ASN A 180 11.89 -15.77 -19.14
N ARG A 181 10.84 -14.92 -19.03
CA ARG A 181 10.97 -13.51 -18.68
C ARG A 181 10.14 -13.22 -17.44
N ASP A 182 10.80 -12.88 -16.34
CA ASP A 182 10.13 -12.28 -15.19
C ASP A 182 10.25 -10.76 -15.28
N THR A 183 9.13 -10.06 -15.28
CA THR A 183 9.10 -8.63 -15.57
C THR A 183 8.49 -7.86 -14.40
N ALA A 184 9.17 -6.80 -13.99
CA ALA A 184 8.76 -5.89 -12.93
C ALA A 184 8.80 -4.43 -13.39
N ALA A 185 8.09 -3.56 -12.69
CA ALA A 185 8.24 -2.13 -12.85
C ALA A 185 9.48 -1.64 -12.09
N GLY A 186 10.40 -0.98 -12.79
CA GLY A 186 11.57 -0.29 -12.25
C GLY A 186 11.39 1.22 -12.27
N LEU A 187 12.06 1.93 -11.37
CA LEU A 187 12.05 3.38 -11.24
C LEU A 187 13.35 3.98 -11.76
N VAL A 188 13.29 4.91 -12.66
CA VAL A 188 14.44 5.72 -13.06
C VAL A 188 14.79 6.68 -11.93
N THR A 189 15.80 6.36 -11.14
CA THR A 189 16.21 7.15 -9.96
C THR A 189 17.16 8.29 -10.33
N LYS A 190 17.96 8.08 -11.40
CA LYS A 190 18.93 9.05 -11.83
C LYS A 190 19.23 8.89 -13.32
N LYS A 191 19.47 10.00 -13.99
CA LYS A 191 19.88 10.02 -15.38
C LYS A 191 21.09 10.94 -15.55
N THR A 192 22.15 10.37 -16.11
CA THR A 192 23.40 11.07 -16.40
C THR A 192 23.70 11.03 -17.90
N ASP A 193 24.73 11.72 -18.35
CA ASP A 193 25.19 11.64 -19.74
C ASP A 193 25.69 10.25 -20.13
N LYS A 194 26.12 9.44 -19.14
CA LYS A 194 26.70 8.12 -19.36
C LYS A 194 25.72 7.00 -19.09
N ASP A 195 24.99 7.08 -17.99
CA ASP A 195 24.17 6.00 -17.45
C ASP A 195 22.81 6.47 -16.98
N ILE A 196 21.84 5.59 -17.10
CA ILE A 196 20.48 5.71 -16.53
C ILE A 196 20.39 4.66 -15.42
N PHE A 197 20.14 5.10 -14.19
CA PHE A 197 20.01 4.24 -13.03
C PHE A 197 18.56 3.88 -12.78
N ILE A 198 18.30 2.59 -12.50
CA ILE A 198 16.94 2.05 -12.34
C ILE A 198 16.88 1.19 -11.09
N LEU A 199 16.00 1.55 -10.16
CA LEU A 199 15.69 0.77 -8.96
C LEU A 199 14.70 -0.32 -9.29
N VAL A 200 14.95 -1.55 -8.85
CA VAL A 200 14.08 -2.72 -9.05
C VAL A 200 14.16 -3.66 -7.86
N GLN A 201 13.17 -4.53 -7.67
CA GLN A 201 13.21 -5.63 -6.71
C GLN A 201 14.19 -6.71 -7.19
N SER A 202 15.18 -7.09 -6.36
CA SER A 202 16.23 -8.05 -6.69
C SER A 202 15.66 -9.40 -7.12
N ARG A 203 14.62 -9.89 -6.46
CA ARG A 203 13.98 -11.19 -6.73
C ARG A 203 13.52 -11.38 -8.18
N ARG A 204 13.32 -10.28 -8.92
CA ARG A 204 12.87 -10.30 -10.32
C ARG A 204 14.02 -10.48 -11.33
N ILE A 205 15.27 -10.37 -10.85
CA ILE A 205 16.47 -10.40 -11.66
C ILE A 205 17.55 -11.33 -11.10
N GLU A 206 17.32 -11.96 -9.93
CA GLU A 206 18.34 -12.70 -9.18
C GLU A 206 18.96 -13.85 -10.00
N ASP A 207 18.13 -14.65 -10.69
CA ASP A 207 18.57 -15.78 -11.51
C ASP A 207 18.75 -15.41 -12.99
N ALA A 208 18.68 -14.13 -13.34
CA ALA A 208 18.71 -13.70 -14.73
C ALA A 208 20.12 -13.76 -15.31
N HIS A 209 20.27 -14.45 -16.45
CA HIS A 209 21.50 -14.41 -17.22
C HIS A 209 21.70 -13.10 -17.97
N ARG A 210 20.60 -12.41 -18.26
CA ARG A 210 20.55 -11.13 -18.94
C ARG A 210 19.40 -10.29 -18.41
N ILE A 211 19.62 -8.99 -18.23
CA ILE A 211 18.61 -8.05 -17.78
C ILE A 211 18.33 -7.08 -18.91
N LEU A 212 17.07 -7.00 -19.33
CA LEU A 212 16.60 -6.04 -20.32
C LEU A 212 15.69 -5.00 -19.65
N VAL A 213 15.89 -3.76 -20.06
CA VAL A 213 15.04 -2.63 -19.67
C VAL A 213 14.31 -2.14 -20.90
N THR A 214 12.98 -2.11 -20.81
CA THR A 214 12.11 -1.53 -21.84
C THR A 214 11.54 -0.22 -21.31
N PHE A 215 11.85 0.88 -21.98
CA PHE A 215 11.33 2.20 -21.65
C PHE A 215 9.92 2.41 -22.24
N GLN A 216 9.26 3.50 -21.82
CA GLN A 216 7.88 3.82 -22.20
C GLN A 216 7.63 3.85 -23.72
N ASP A 217 8.61 4.20 -24.50
CA ASP A 217 8.57 4.26 -25.97
C ASP A 217 8.80 2.93 -26.67
N GLY A 218 8.98 1.83 -25.89
CA GLY A 218 9.31 0.51 -26.38
C GLY A 218 10.79 0.29 -26.70
N THR A 219 11.66 1.24 -26.42
CA THR A 219 13.11 1.06 -26.57
C THR A 219 13.62 0.04 -25.56
N GLU A 220 14.24 -1.03 -26.04
CA GLU A 220 14.90 -2.03 -25.18
C GLU A 220 16.40 -1.77 -25.10
N ALA A 221 16.96 -1.91 -23.92
CA ALA A 221 18.38 -1.80 -23.66
C ALA A 221 18.82 -2.81 -22.61
N GLU A 222 20.03 -3.31 -22.74
CA GLU A 222 20.64 -4.22 -21.74
C GLU A 222 21.12 -3.42 -20.53
N ALA A 223 20.88 -3.97 -19.33
CA ALA A 223 21.23 -3.36 -18.07
C ALA A 223 22.21 -4.26 -17.28
N HIS A 224 22.99 -3.63 -16.40
CA HIS A 224 23.89 -4.30 -15.47
C HIS A 224 23.59 -3.88 -14.04
N VAL A 225 23.75 -4.81 -13.08
CA VAL A 225 23.60 -4.52 -11.66
C VAL A 225 24.80 -3.67 -11.21
N VAL A 226 24.52 -2.52 -10.62
CA VAL A 226 25.53 -1.62 -10.00
C VAL A 226 25.67 -1.90 -8.53
N GLY A 227 24.55 -2.11 -7.83
CA GLY A 227 24.52 -2.42 -6.41
C GLY A 227 23.24 -3.14 -6.05
N SER A 228 23.35 -3.98 -5.03
CA SER A 228 22.22 -4.73 -4.46
C SER A 228 22.28 -4.65 -2.94
N ASP A 229 21.12 -4.69 -2.32
CA ASP A 229 20.93 -4.76 -0.89
C ASP A 229 20.08 -5.98 -0.55
N SER A 230 20.70 -7.00 0.05
CA SER A 230 20.04 -8.28 0.33
C SER A 230 19.01 -8.17 1.45
N ILE A 231 19.15 -7.19 2.35
CA ILE A 231 18.23 -6.98 3.48
C ILE A 231 16.90 -6.43 2.97
N THR A 232 16.97 -5.40 2.11
CA THR A 232 15.77 -4.78 1.55
C THR A 232 15.27 -5.49 0.29
N GLY A 233 16.06 -6.39 -0.28
CA GLY A 233 15.73 -7.09 -1.52
C GLY A 233 15.67 -6.16 -2.74
N LEU A 234 16.48 -5.09 -2.76
CA LEU A 234 16.51 -4.08 -3.82
C LEU A 234 17.83 -4.12 -4.59
N SER A 235 17.75 -3.78 -5.87
CA SER A 235 18.92 -3.61 -6.75
C SER A 235 18.79 -2.33 -7.56
N VAL A 236 19.93 -1.70 -7.81
CA VAL A 236 20.06 -0.61 -8.79
C VAL A 236 20.78 -1.13 -10.02
N LEU A 237 20.16 -0.91 -11.16
CA LEU A 237 20.68 -1.24 -12.47
C LEU A 237 21.25 0.02 -13.15
N SER A 238 22.24 -0.16 -14.02
CA SER A 238 22.73 0.85 -14.95
C SER A 238 22.42 0.42 -16.39
N VAL A 239 21.84 1.32 -17.15
CA VAL A 239 21.66 1.24 -18.60
C VAL A 239 22.53 2.30 -19.24
N PRO A 240 23.48 1.96 -20.16
CA PRO A 240 24.26 2.97 -20.86
C PRO A 240 23.36 3.91 -21.65
N THR A 241 23.45 5.22 -21.40
CA THR A 241 22.64 6.24 -22.11
C THR A 241 22.83 6.18 -23.62
N ALA A 242 24.01 5.70 -24.07
CA ALA A 242 24.31 5.50 -25.48
C ALA A 242 23.43 4.42 -26.15
N SER A 243 22.92 3.44 -25.41
CA SER A 243 22.03 2.40 -25.93
C SER A 243 20.63 2.93 -26.25
N VAL A 244 20.26 4.11 -25.72
CA VAL A 244 18.95 4.72 -25.99
C VAL A 244 19.07 5.73 -27.12
N PRO A 245 18.22 5.66 -28.17
CA PRO A 245 18.20 6.62 -29.26
C PRO A 245 18.04 8.07 -28.76
N VAL A 246 18.77 9.02 -29.33
CA VAL A 246 18.82 10.43 -28.86
C VAL A 246 17.43 11.05 -28.79
N GLY A 247 16.56 10.77 -29.76
CA GLY A 247 15.18 11.29 -29.78
C GLY A 247 14.31 10.81 -28.62
N ASN A 248 14.59 9.60 -28.10
CA ASN A 248 13.78 8.94 -27.09
C ASN A 248 14.25 9.27 -25.65
N ARG A 249 15.48 9.78 -25.52
CA ARG A 249 16.05 10.13 -24.19
C ARG A 249 15.27 11.20 -23.45
N THR A 250 14.53 12.05 -24.15
CA THR A 250 13.69 13.11 -23.55
C THR A 250 12.43 12.54 -22.89
N LEU A 251 11.98 11.34 -23.30
CA LEU A 251 10.82 10.66 -22.74
C LEU A 251 11.14 9.98 -21.40
N ILE A 252 12.44 9.67 -21.18
CA ILE A 252 12.90 9.07 -19.92
C ILE A 252 13.07 10.19 -18.90
N LYS A 253 12.29 10.15 -17.85
CA LYS A 253 12.26 11.12 -16.75
C LYS A 253 12.91 10.53 -15.51
N GLU A 254 13.71 11.33 -14.82
CA GLU A 254 14.19 11.03 -13.48
C GLU A 254 13.04 11.21 -12.49
N ALA A 255 12.86 10.27 -11.57
CA ALA A 255 11.84 10.32 -10.56
C ALA A 255 12.12 11.41 -9.51
N VAL A 256 11.11 12.19 -9.19
CA VAL A 256 11.17 13.09 -8.03
C VAL A 256 10.85 12.25 -6.78
N LEU A 257 11.87 12.01 -5.94
CA LEU A 257 11.67 11.32 -4.67
C LEU A 257 11.08 12.29 -3.66
N GLY A 258 9.84 12.02 -3.26
CA GLY A 258 9.11 12.79 -2.25
C GLY A 258 9.56 12.46 -0.83
N SER A 259 8.68 12.63 0.14
CA SER A 259 8.91 12.28 1.54
C SER A 259 7.81 11.36 2.04
N SER A 260 8.19 10.28 2.71
CA SER A 260 7.29 9.36 3.41
C SER A 260 7.23 9.65 4.91
N VAL A 261 8.18 10.41 5.45
CA VAL A 261 8.23 10.75 6.88
C VAL A 261 7.42 12.03 7.16
N LYS A 262 6.49 11.97 8.10
CA LYS A 262 5.72 13.12 8.65
C LYS A 262 4.83 13.89 7.67
N THR A 263 4.97 13.67 6.36
CA THR A 263 4.19 14.39 5.33
C THR A 263 3.01 13.57 4.79
N ILE A 264 3.07 12.25 4.96
CA ILE A 264 1.95 11.37 4.57
C ILE A 264 0.94 11.34 5.70
N VAL A 265 -0.19 11.95 5.44
CA VAL A 265 -1.34 11.89 6.36
C VAL A 265 -2.19 10.68 5.98
N THR A 266 -2.60 9.90 6.98
CA THR A 266 -3.63 8.86 6.77
C THR A 266 -4.85 9.47 6.09
N GLY A 267 -5.32 8.83 5.01
CA GLY A 267 -6.35 9.35 4.12
C GLY A 267 -5.82 10.20 2.96
N ALA A 268 -4.51 10.45 2.87
CA ALA A 268 -3.93 11.17 1.73
C ALA A 268 -4.12 10.39 0.42
N PRO A 269 -4.56 11.05 -0.67
CA PRO A 269 -4.74 10.40 -1.95
C PRO A 269 -3.39 10.06 -2.58
N VAL A 270 -3.33 8.87 -3.21
CA VAL A 270 -2.16 8.36 -3.90
C VAL A 270 -2.53 7.70 -5.22
N ILE A 271 -1.56 7.63 -6.11
CA ILE A 271 -1.66 6.92 -7.39
C ILE A 271 -0.61 5.81 -7.39
N ALA A 272 -1.05 4.57 -7.58
CA ALA A 272 -0.17 3.43 -7.82
C ALA A 272 0.10 3.32 -9.31
N ILE A 273 1.38 3.35 -9.70
CA ILE A 273 1.85 3.28 -11.09
C ILE A 273 2.89 2.19 -11.25
N GLY A 274 3.02 1.66 -12.44
CA GLY A 274 3.95 0.58 -12.79
C GLY A 274 3.21 -0.71 -13.11
N SER A 275 3.06 -1.61 -12.15
CA SER A 275 2.34 -2.87 -12.29
C SER A 275 1.52 -3.22 -11.03
N PRO A 276 0.67 -2.32 -10.49
CA PRO A 276 -0.09 -2.59 -9.27
C PRO A 276 -1.08 -3.74 -9.42
N THR A 277 -1.57 -4.03 -10.62
CA THR A 277 -2.46 -5.17 -10.91
C THR A 277 -1.72 -6.44 -11.36
N GLY A 278 -0.39 -6.44 -11.39
CA GLY A 278 0.42 -7.46 -12.04
C GLY A 278 0.57 -7.25 -13.56
N VAL A 279 -0.06 -6.20 -14.11
CA VAL A 279 0.05 -5.83 -15.53
C VAL A 279 0.83 -4.53 -15.64
N LEU A 280 1.91 -4.52 -16.42
CA LEU A 280 2.71 -3.34 -16.69
C LEU A 280 1.88 -2.21 -17.31
N GLY A 281 2.15 -0.98 -16.87
CA GLY A 281 1.43 0.21 -17.31
C GLY A 281 0.06 0.39 -16.64
N SER A 282 -0.33 -0.48 -15.71
CA SER A 282 -1.56 -0.27 -14.96
C SER A 282 -1.42 0.89 -13.96
N VAL A 283 -2.53 1.59 -13.74
CA VAL A 283 -2.65 2.74 -12.86
C VAL A 283 -3.89 2.57 -11.99
N ILE A 284 -3.75 2.74 -10.68
CA ILE A 284 -4.88 2.69 -9.74
C ILE A 284 -4.79 3.89 -8.79
N TYR A 285 -5.95 4.43 -8.43
CA TYR A 285 -6.09 5.54 -7.49
C TYR A 285 -6.63 5.03 -6.16
N GLY A 286 -6.18 5.58 -5.06
CA GLY A 286 -6.64 5.26 -3.72
C GLY A 286 -6.05 6.20 -2.68
N ASN A 287 -6.06 5.76 -1.43
CA ASN A 287 -5.58 6.55 -0.29
C ASN A 287 -4.63 5.72 0.57
N VAL A 288 -3.76 6.41 1.28
CA VAL A 288 -2.95 5.82 2.35
C VAL A 288 -3.85 5.55 3.56
N THR A 289 -3.89 4.33 4.05
CA THR A 289 -4.67 3.95 5.23
C THR A 289 -3.84 3.93 6.52
N SER A 290 -2.53 3.69 6.41
CA SER A 290 -1.56 3.75 7.51
C SER A 290 -0.16 4.06 6.96
N ALA A 291 0.62 4.82 7.72
CA ALA A 291 1.97 5.26 7.34
C ALA A 291 3.00 5.15 8.50
N ASP A 292 2.62 4.56 9.64
CA ASP A 292 3.42 4.61 10.87
C ASP A 292 3.94 3.24 11.30
N GLU A 293 3.82 2.21 10.46
CA GLU A 293 4.26 0.88 10.84
C GLU A 293 5.71 0.64 10.44
N SER A 294 6.59 0.53 11.45
CA SER A 294 8.01 0.20 11.25
C SER A 294 8.15 -1.28 10.83
N LEU A 295 8.96 -1.50 9.81
CA LEU A 295 9.41 -2.83 9.39
C LEU A 295 10.72 -3.13 10.12
N GLU A 296 10.67 -4.06 11.06
CA GLU A 296 11.84 -4.50 11.85
C GLU A 296 12.79 -5.35 10.99
N LEU A 297 13.57 -4.70 10.12
CA LEU A 297 14.61 -5.37 9.34
C LEU A 297 15.99 -5.15 9.99
N PRO A 298 16.92 -6.12 9.88
CA PRO A 298 18.27 -5.96 10.39
C PRO A 298 18.93 -4.70 9.84
N ASP A 299 19.46 -3.87 10.74
CA ASP A 299 20.19 -2.64 10.43
C ASP A 299 19.42 -1.63 9.55
N ASN A 300 18.09 -1.68 9.58
CA ASN A 300 17.21 -0.80 8.86
C ASN A 300 16.01 -0.39 9.71
N ASP A 301 15.43 0.75 9.37
CA ASP A 301 14.22 1.28 9.98
C ASP A 301 13.31 1.76 8.84
N LEU A 302 12.69 0.81 8.15
CA LEU A 302 11.80 1.10 7.02
C LEU A 302 10.37 1.30 7.50
N CYS A 303 9.67 2.23 6.87
CA CYS A 303 8.26 2.49 7.14
C CYS A 303 7.38 1.77 6.12
N ARG A 304 6.36 1.04 6.60
CA ARG A 304 5.32 0.45 5.76
C ARG A 304 4.19 1.44 5.53
N LEU A 305 3.87 1.66 4.27
CA LEU A 305 2.69 2.38 3.81
C LEU A 305 1.62 1.37 3.42
N SER A 306 0.48 1.41 4.08
CA SER A 306 -0.71 0.62 3.71
C SER A 306 -1.69 1.48 2.94
N THR A 307 -2.41 0.89 1.97
CA THR A 307 -3.37 1.60 1.13
C THR A 307 -4.72 0.89 1.10
N ASP A 308 -5.76 1.57 0.59
CA ASP A 308 -7.06 0.99 0.27
C ASP A 308 -7.13 0.44 -1.17
N ILE A 309 -5.99 0.40 -1.85
CA ILE A 309 -5.89 -0.07 -3.23
C ILE A 309 -5.83 -1.59 -3.26
N TYR A 310 -6.75 -2.21 -3.98
CA TYR A 310 -6.71 -3.63 -4.27
C TYR A 310 -5.73 -3.92 -5.42
N GLY A 311 -4.77 -4.82 -5.20
CA GLY A 311 -3.74 -5.15 -6.17
C GLY A 311 -3.43 -6.64 -6.27
N SER A 312 -2.52 -6.98 -7.18
CA SER A 312 -2.02 -8.33 -7.36
C SER A 312 -1.01 -8.70 -6.25
N ASN A 313 -0.90 -10.00 -5.94
CA ASN A 313 0.19 -10.50 -5.10
C ASN A 313 1.58 -10.28 -5.76
N ASP A 314 1.61 -10.21 -7.09
CA ASP A 314 2.82 -9.92 -7.88
C ASP A 314 2.94 -8.44 -8.25
N ALA A 315 2.21 -7.57 -7.55
CA ALA A 315 2.28 -6.13 -7.79
C ALA A 315 3.71 -5.61 -7.61
N THR A 316 4.12 -4.77 -8.55
CA THR A 316 5.37 -4.00 -8.51
C THR A 316 5.08 -2.57 -8.95
N GLY A 317 5.92 -1.64 -8.58
CA GLY A 317 5.76 -0.24 -8.96
C GLY A 317 5.88 0.71 -7.79
N PHE A 318 5.24 1.86 -7.91
CA PHE A 318 5.47 2.96 -6.99
C PHE A 318 4.18 3.70 -6.68
N LEU A 319 4.11 4.25 -5.47
CA LEU A 319 3.08 5.18 -5.05
C LEU A 319 3.59 6.60 -5.28
N ILE A 320 2.80 7.41 -5.97
CA ILE A 320 3.06 8.85 -6.12
C ILE A 320 1.96 9.66 -5.44
N ASN A 321 2.34 10.84 -4.92
CA ASN A 321 1.40 11.81 -4.40
C ASN A 321 0.80 12.67 -5.53
N LEU A 322 -0.09 13.60 -5.19
CA LEU A 322 -0.73 14.48 -6.19
C LEU A 322 0.21 15.53 -6.79
N ASP A 323 1.44 15.68 -6.27
CA ASP A 323 2.50 16.49 -6.87
C ASP A 323 3.35 15.71 -7.88
N GLY A 324 3.08 14.39 -8.04
CA GLY A 324 3.84 13.50 -8.90
C GLY A 324 5.14 12.98 -8.28
N ALA A 325 5.38 13.25 -7.00
CA ALA A 325 6.56 12.76 -6.31
C ALA A 325 6.33 11.33 -5.78
N VAL A 326 7.34 10.48 -5.92
CA VAL A 326 7.34 9.11 -5.41
C VAL A 326 7.41 9.14 -3.88
N ILE A 327 6.45 8.52 -3.22
CA ILE A 327 6.36 8.43 -1.76
C ILE A 327 6.61 7.03 -1.21
N GLY A 328 6.52 6.00 -2.06
CA GLY A 328 6.79 4.62 -1.66
C GLY A 328 6.99 3.69 -2.84
N MET A 329 7.69 2.59 -2.59
CA MET A 329 7.87 1.48 -3.52
C MET A 329 6.95 0.33 -3.11
N ILE A 330 6.10 -0.12 -4.03
CA ILE A 330 5.17 -1.24 -3.80
C ILE A 330 5.97 -2.51 -3.57
N ASP A 331 5.77 -3.14 -2.41
CA ASP A 331 6.33 -4.45 -2.10
C ASP A 331 5.35 -5.30 -1.30
N MET A 332 4.79 -6.30 -1.95
CA MET A 332 3.78 -7.20 -1.38
C MET A 332 4.37 -8.23 -0.41
N SER A 333 5.69 -8.31 -0.23
CA SER A 333 6.31 -9.19 0.78
C SER A 333 6.00 -8.71 2.20
N TYR A 334 5.77 -7.41 2.38
CA TYR A 334 5.43 -6.77 3.66
C TYR A 334 3.92 -6.61 3.89
N ARG A 335 3.07 -7.25 3.07
CA ARG A 335 1.61 -7.14 3.23
C ARG A 335 1.12 -7.72 4.55
N ASP A 336 0.02 -7.18 5.05
CA ASP A 336 -0.70 -7.77 6.16
C ASP A 336 -1.41 -9.05 5.70
N SER A 337 -1.19 -10.15 6.41
CA SER A 337 -1.81 -11.45 6.10
C SER A 337 -3.33 -11.45 6.25
N SER A 338 -3.89 -10.54 7.04
CA SER A 338 -5.35 -10.39 7.22
C SER A 338 -6.04 -9.71 6.02
N ILE A 339 -5.28 -8.92 5.24
CA ILE A 339 -5.76 -8.19 4.05
C ILE A 339 -4.79 -8.40 2.86
N PRO A 340 -4.60 -9.63 2.40
CA PRO A 340 -3.48 -10.02 1.53
C PRO A 340 -3.45 -9.35 0.17
N ASN A 341 -4.56 -8.77 -0.29
CA ASN A 341 -4.68 -8.15 -1.61
C ASN A 341 -4.68 -6.61 -1.57
N MET A 342 -4.50 -6.00 -0.40
CA MET A 342 -4.30 -4.56 -0.31
C MET A 342 -2.84 -4.21 -0.59
N LEU A 343 -2.62 -3.24 -1.47
CA LEU A 343 -1.26 -2.80 -1.78
C LEU A 343 -0.60 -2.19 -0.54
N CYS A 344 0.60 -2.68 -0.26
CA CYS A 344 1.52 -2.05 0.66
C CYS A 344 2.79 -1.61 -0.06
N ALA A 345 3.45 -0.63 0.51
CA ALA A 345 4.69 -0.07 -0.04
C ALA A 345 5.67 0.22 1.09
N VAL A 346 6.94 0.27 0.75
CA VAL A 346 8.01 0.75 1.63
C VAL A 346 8.20 2.25 1.36
N GLY A 347 8.29 3.04 2.42
CA GLY A 347 8.47 4.48 2.34
C GLY A 347 9.74 4.89 1.62
N ILE A 348 9.67 5.93 0.79
CA ILE A 348 10.81 6.35 -0.05
C ILE A 348 11.89 7.09 0.75
N SER A 349 11.54 7.72 1.88
CA SER A 349 12.50 8.50 2.67
C SER A 349 13.62 7.63 3.20
N GLU A 350 13.28 6.47 3.71
CA GLU A 350 14.19 5.49 4.30
C GLU A 350 14.97 4.74 3.21
N LEU A 351 14.37 4.56 2.03
CA LEU A 351 15.03 3.95 0.87
C LEU A 351 16.05 4.88 0.19
N ARG A 352 15.91 6.20 0.32
CA ARG A 352 16.76 7.16 -0.38
C ARG A 352 18.27 6.98 -0.10
N PRO A 353 18.75 6.87 1.15
CA PRO A 353 20.17 6.60 1.42
C PRO A 353 20.63 5.28 0.82
N ILE A 354 19.80 4.23 0.88
CA ILE A 354 20.09 2.92 0.31
C ILE A 354 20.26 3.01 -1.21
N ILE A 355 19.34 3.72 -1.89
CA ILE A 355 19.41 3.96 -3.34
C ILE A 355 20.72 4.67 -3.71
N HIS A 356 21.06 5.77 -3.03
CA HIS A 356 22.28 6.55 -3.31
C HIS A 356 23.56 5.73 -3.06
N ARG A 357 23.57 4.86 -2.03
CA ARG A 357 24.67 3.95 -1.77
C ARG A 357 24.83 2.97 -2.94
N MET A 358 23.75 2.29 -3.35
CA MET A 358 23.76 1.35 -4.47
C MET A 358 24.17 2.01 -5.80
N GLU A 359 23.67 3.22 -6.10
CA GLU A 359 24.09 4.00 -7.28
C GLU A 359 25.60 4.30 -7.31
N SER A 360 26.21 4.37 -6.12
CA SER A 360 27.64 4.62 -5.96
C SER A 360 28.47 3.35 -5.97
N GLY A 361 27.85 2.16 -6.07
CA GLY A 361 28.50 0.86 -6.00
C GLY A 361 29.15 0.60 -4.64
N LYS A 362 28.71 1.27 -3.56
CA LYS A 362 29.21 1.08 -2.20
C LYS A 362 28.40 0.02 -1.46
N THR A 363 29.08 -0.71 -0.58
CA THR A 363 28.48 -1.63 0.37
C THR A 363 28.34 -0.96 1.74
N LYS A 364 27.31 -1.32 2.50
CA LYS A 364 27.08 -0.91 3.89
C LYS A 364 27.70 -1.95 4.82
N ALA A 365 28.25 -1.52 5.93
CA ALA A 365 28.63 -2.43 6.99
C ALA A 365 27.38 -3.08 7.60
N PHE A 366 27.42 -4.39 7.79
CA PHE A 366 26.36 -5.18 8.40
C PHE A 366 26.70 -5.50 9.85
N LEU A 367 25.75 -5.25 10.74
CA LEU A 367 25.81 -5.58 12.17
C LEU A 367 24.87 -6.75 12.51
N GLY A 368 23.66 -6.75 11.95
CA GLY A 368 22.64 -7.79 12.10
C GLY A 368 21.77 -7.62 13.33
N VAL A 369 21.31 -6.39 13.62
CA VAL A 369 20.37 -6.12 14.71
C VAL A 369 19.09 -5.48 14.18
N SER A 370 17.95 -5.97 14.67
CA SER A 370 16.68 -5.25 14.57
C SER A 370 16.36 -4.64 15.92
N GLY A 371 15.78 -3.44 15.93
CA GLY A 371 15.49 -2.77 17.18
C GLY A 371 14.47 -1.64 17.02
N ILE A 372 13.98 -1.17 18.14
CA ILE A 372 13.05 -0.05 18.25
C ILE A 372 13.64 1.05 19.13
N ASP A 373 13.22 2.27 18.89
CA ASP A 373 13.67 3.42 19.65
C ASP A 373 13.09 3.42 21.07
N VAL A 374 13.94 3.60 22.07
CA VAL A 374 13.52 3.90 23.43
C VAL A 374 13.34 5.41 23.55
N THR A 375 12.09 5.87 23.41
CA THR A 375 11.74 7.29 23.57
C THR A 375 11.90 7.74 25.03
N SER A 376 11.93 9.06 25.26
CA SER A 376 12.01 9.62 26.63
C SER A 376 10.84 9.15 27.51
N GLU A 377 9.63 9.03 26.93
CA GLU A 377 8.44 8.55 27.63
C GLU A 377 8.57 7.07 28.05
N ILE A 378 9.06 6.21 27.15
CA ILE A 378 9.33 4.79 27.43
C ILE A 378 10.42 4.67 28.50
N SER A 379 11.48 5.47 28.39
CA SER A 379 12.58 5.51 29.32
C SER A 379 12.14 5.86 30.75
N GLU A 380 11.37 6.93 30.90
CA GLU A 380 10.86 7.38 32.21
C GLU A 380 9.88 6.38 32.83
N THR A 381 8.97 5.82 32.01
CA THR A 381 7.93 4.89 32.50
C THR A 381 8.51 3.55 32.93
N ASN A 382 9.49 3.03 32.17
CA ASN A 382 10.01 1.65 32.33
C ASN A 382 11.42 1.60 32.92
N SER A 383 12.05 2.74 33.19
CA SER A 383 13.45 2.84 33.64
C SER A 383 14.42 2.12 32.69
N ILE A 384 14.19 2.28 31.38
CA ILE A 384 15.03 1.73 30.31
C ILE A 384 15.93 2.86 29.78
N PRO A 385 17.25 2.66 29.59
CA PRO A 385 18.11 3.67 28.98
C PRO A 385 17.65 4.09 27.59
N ILE A 386 17.78 5.38 27.26
CA ILE A 386 17.51 5.88 25.90
C ILE A 386 18.53 5.28 24.94
N GLY A 387 18.07 4.81 23.78
CA GLY A 387 18.87 4.16 22.76
C GLY A 387 18.03 3.24 21.90
N VAL A 388 18.67 2.26 21.27
CA VAL A 388 18.02 1.25 20.44
C VAL A 388 17.82 -0.03 21.24
N TRP A 389 16.57 -0.36 21.57
CA TRP A 389 16.20 -1.64 22.18
C TRP A 389 16.25 -2.74 21.14
N VAL A 390 17.17 -3.69 21.31
CA VAL A 390 17.35 -4.83 20.41
C VAL A 390 16.16 -5.80 20.54
N THR A 391 15.37 -5.95 19.49
CA THR A 391 14.20 -6.85 19.41
C THR A 391 14.60 -8.20 18.83
N HIS A 392 15.58 -8.22 17.90
CA HIS A 392 16.11 -9.41 17.26
C HIS A 392 17.60 -9.24 16.95
N VAL A 393 18.33 -10.36 16.98
CA VAL A 393 19.70 -10.46 16.49
C VAL A 393 19.74 -11.56 15.45
N GLU A 394 20.24 -11.23 14.28
CA GLU A 394 20.27 -12.12 13.12
C GLU A 394 21.24 -13.28 13.38
N GLU A 395 20.88 -14.49 12.94
CA GLU A 395 21.74 -15.66 13.03
C GLU A 395 23.02 -15.46 12.20
N ASP A 396 24.15 -15.97 12.69
CA ASP A 396 25.47 -15.84 12.05
C ASP A 396 25.95 -14.39 11.81
N SER A 397 25.31 -13.41 12.46
CA SER A 397 25.64 -11.99 12.34
C SER A 397 26.83 -11.59 13.20
N PRO A 398 27.52 -10.47 12.87
CA PRO A 398 28.53 -9.86 13.72
C PRO A 398 28.05 -9.54 15.13
N ALA A 399 26.79 -9.08 15.27
CA ALA A 399 26.18 -8.81 16.56
C ALA A 399 26.07 -10.07 17.42
N MET A 400 25.62 -11.18 16.84
CA MET A 400 25.53 -12.47 17.51
C MET A 400 26.91 -12.95 17.92
N ALA A 401 27.88 -12.91 17.01
CA ALA A 401 29.27 -13.32 17.30
C ALA A 401 29.90 -12.51 18.42
N ALA A 402 29.55 -11.23 18.55
CA ALA A 402 30.00 -10.34 19.59
C ALA A 402 29.24 -10.48 20.92
N GLY A 403 28.17 -11.30 20.95
CA GLY A 403 27.40 -11.59 22.16
C GLY A 403 26.31 -10.55 22.49
N ILE A 404 25.87 -9.75 21.52
CA ILE A 404 24.69 -8.90 21.62
C ILE A 404 23.46 -9.80 21.68
N GLN A 405 22.48 -9.43 22.51
CA GLN A 405 21.29 -10.24 22.75
C GLN A 405 20.03 -9.41 22.66
N LYS A 406 18.92 -10.08 22.36
CA LYS A 406 17.59 -9.49 22.51
C LYS A 406 17.41 -8.94 23.92
N GLY A 407 16.94 -7.69 24.02
CA GLY A 407 16.73 -6.98 25.28
C GLY A 407 17.91 -6.12 25.71
N ASP A 408 19.03 -6.11 24.99
CA ASP A 408 20.07 -5.10 25.14
C ASP A 408 19.57 -3.76 24.59
N VAL A 409 20.14 -2.66 25.11
CA VAL A 409 19.91 -1.32 24.55
C VAL A 409 21.26 -0.80 24.02
N ILE A 410 21.34 -0.57 22.72
CA ILE A 410 22.51 0.04 22.10
C ILE A 410 22.46 1.55 22.37
N THR A 411 23.42 2.06 23.14
CA THR A 411 23.50 3.46 23.57
C THR A 411 24.71 4.19 22.98
N GLY A 412 25.59 3.50 22.29
CA GLY A 412 26.75 4.14 21.68
C GLY A 412 27.43 3.31 20.62
N PHE A 413 28.04 4.01 19.66
CA PHE A 413 28.82 3.49 18.56
C PHE A 413 30.15 4.25 18.51
N ASP A 414 31.25 3.59 18.84
CA ASP A 414 32.56 4.19 19.10
C ASP A 414 32.48 5.35 20.11
N LYS A 415 32.74 6.58 19.67
CA LYS A 415 32.70 7.78 20.50
C LYS A 415 31.34 8.51 20.44
N ASN A 416 30.40 8.05 19.62
CA ASN A 416 29.12 8.70 19.41
C ASN A 416 28.02 8.05 20.26
N ASP A 417 27.14 8.86 20.79
CA ASP A 417 25.95 8.36 21.46
C ASP A 417 24.89 7.98 20.39
N ILE A 418 24.22 6.87 20.62
CA ILE A 418 23.11 6.37 19.80
C ILE A 418 21.82 6.55 20.60
N LEU A 419 20.94 7.40 20.11
CA LEU A 419 19.67 7.72 20.75
C LEU A 419 18.48 7.04 20.05
N HIS A 420 18.64 6.65 18.78
CA HIS A 420 17.60 6.08 17.93
C HIS A 420 18.20 5.23 16.82
N MET A 421 17.40 4.34 16.23
CA MET A 421 17.80 3.40 15.18
C MET A 421 18.38 4.12 13.96
N ALA A 422 17.75 5.23 13.53
CA ALA A 422 18.27 6.02 12.41
C ALA A 422 19.73 6.51 12.67
N GLY A 423 20.09 6.83 13.93
CA GLY A 423 21.46 7.19 14.30
C GLY A 423 22.43 6.03 14.16
N LEU A 424 22.02 4.82 14.53
CA LEU A 424 22.81 3.60 14.35
C LEU A 424 23.02 3.32 12.85
N ILE A 425 21.97 3.42 12.04
CA ILE A 425 22.03 3.20 10.58
C ILE A 425 23.01 4.17 9.93
N VAL A 426 22.99 5.45 10.30
CA VAL A 426 23.95 6.44 9.78
C VAL A 426 25.39 6.03 10.11
N LYS A 427 25.66 5.51 11.30
CA LYS A 427 27.01 5.05 11.66
C LYS A 427 27.44 3.81 10.88
N LEU A 428 26.51 2.88 10.63
CA LEU A 428 26.78 1.73 9.79
C LEU A 428 27.03 2.13 8.31
N GLU A 429 26.31 3.14 7.80
CA GLU A 429 26.56 3.70 6.45
C GLU A 429 27.94 4.37 6.32
N GLU A 430 28.48 4.94 7.40
CA GLU A 430 29.82 5.56 7.45
C GLU A 430 30.94 4.52 7.66
N THR A 431 30.60 3.27 8.03
CA THR A 431 31.54 2.21 8.35
C THR A 431 31.76 1.30 7.14
N GLU A 432 33.00 0.90 6.91
CA GLU A 432 33.30 -0.07 5.84
C GLU A 432 33.14 -1.52 6.37
N PRO A 433 32.69 -2.45 5.51
CA PRO A 433 32.67 -3.88 5.86
C PRO A 433 34.05 -4.38 6.32
N GLY A 434 34.07 -5.21 7.38
CA GLY A 434 35.30 -5.72 8.00
C GLY A 434 35.94 -4.77 9.01
N GLN A 435 35.38 -3.59 9.23
CA GLN A 435 35.90 -2.65 10.24
C GLN A 435 35.52 -3.09 11.66
N ASN A 436 36.45 -2.91 12.61
CA ASN A 436 36.18 -3.09 14.03
C ASN A 436 35.57 -1.84 14.65
N VAL A 437 34.42 -2.00 15.28
CA VAL A 437 33.67 -0.92 15.96
C VAL A 437 33.42 -1.31 17.43
N ASN A 438 33.38 -0.29 18.30
CA ASN A 438 33.07 -0.48 19.72
C ASN A 438 31.62 -0.05 19.98
N LEU A 439 30.76 -0.99 20.36
CA LEU A 439 29.42 -0.70 20.79
C LEU A 439 29.32 -0.58 22.31
N ARG A 440 28.57 0.39 22.80
CA ARG A 440 28.11 0.47 24.18
C ARG A 440 26.70 -0.05 24.24
N ILE A 441 26.50 -1.10 24.99
CA ILE A 441 25.19 -1.66 25.24
C ILE A 441 24.86 -1.59 26.73
N MET A 442 23.57 -1.43 27.01
CA MET A 442 23.04 -1.52 28.36
C MET A 442 22.27 -2.82 28.47
N ARG A 443 22.73 -3.73 29.31
CA ARG A 443 22.07 -5.04 29.53
C ARG A 443 21.43 -5.09 30.90
N ARG A 444 20.21 -5.61 30.97
CA ARG A 444 19.49 -5.74 32.22
C ARG A 444 20.07 -6.87 33.07
N ASN A 445 20.52 -6.53 34.31
CA ASN A 445 21.04 -7.48 35.29
C ASN A 445 20.31 -7.23 36.63
N GLY A 446 19.53 -8.21 37.12
CA GLY A 446 18.92 -8.19 38.42
C GLY A 446 17.98 -7.01 38.76
N GLY A 447 17.58 -6.19 37.77
CA GLY A 447 16.66 -5.06 37.95
C GLY A 447 17.26 -3.70 37.61
N SER A 448 18.56 -3.60 37.37
CA SER A 448 19.24 -2.41 36.85
C SER A 448 19.89 -2.71 35.49
N PHE A 449 20.18 -1.64 34.74
CA PHE A 449 20.95 -1.74 33.51
C PHE A 449 22.42 -1.47 33.78
N GLU A 450 23.29 -2.33 33.25
CA GLU A 450 24.74 -2.22 33.35
C GLU A 450 25.34 -1.98 31.96
N GLU A 451 26.31 -1.07 31.88
CA GLU A 451 27.04 -0.78 30.64
C GLU A 451 28.04 -1.90 30.33
N ILE A 452 27.96 -2.42 29.12
CA ILE A 452 28.89 -3.40 28.55
C ILE A 452 29.46 -2.82 27.26
N LYS A 453 30.77 -2.87 27.11
CA LYS A 453 31.48 -2.52 25.88
C LYS A 453 31.76 -3.78 25.08
N VAL A 454 31.28 -3.78 23.85
CA VAL A 454 31.35 -4.91 22.94
C VAL A 454 32.11 -4.50 21.69
N ASN A 455 33.14 -5.27 21.33
CA ASN A 455 33.89 -5.10 20.09
C ASN A 455 33.26 -5.95 19.01
N VAL A 456 32.91 -5.35 17.89
CA VAL A 456 32.27 -6.02 16.77
C VAL A 456 33.06 -5.79 15.50
N THR A 457 33.34 -6.83 14.75
CA THR A 457 33.86 -6.73 13.38
C THR A 457 32.66 -6.81 12.44
N THR A 458 32.34 -5.72 11.76
CA THR A 458 31.24 -5.66 10.81
C THR A 458 31.50 -6.54 9.59
N GLN A 459 30.45 -6.97 8.92
CA GLN A 459 30.51 -7.68 7.62
C GLN A 459 30.14 -6.76 6.46
#